data_4d9cbe56f7098ffc5dab75b539041a90
#
_entry.id   4d9cbe56f7098ffc5dab75b539041a90
#
_cell.length_a   1.000
_cell.length_b   1.000
_cell.length_c   1.000
_cell.angle_alpha   90.00
_cell.angle_beta   90.00
_cell.angle_gamma   90.00
#
_symmetry.space_group_name_H-M   'P 1'
#
loop_
_entity.id
_entity.type
_entity.pdbx_description
1 polymer ?
#
loop_
_entity_poly.entity_id
_entity_poly.type
_entity_poly.pdbx_seq_one_letter_code
_entity_poly.pdbx_strand_id
1 'polypeptide(L)' 'SYTVAGKTGSAEFDEEGHSHSWFIGYSNVDAPDLVVAVIVENGGSGSEAAVPIAGQIFDAYYAN' A
#
# COMPACT_ATOMS: atom_id res chain seq x y z
N SER A 1 -6.43 -4.34 17.63
CA SER A 1 -5.21 -4.18 16.84
C SER A 1 -5.09 -5.30 15.81
N TYR A 2 -4.25 -5.08 14.83
CA TYR A 2 -4.04 -6.04 13.75
C TYR A 2 -2.59 -5.99 13.28
N THR A 3 -2.16 -7.05 12.60
CA THR A 3 -0.82 -7.11 12.01
C THR A 3 -0.94 -7.02 10.50
N VAL A 4 0.06 -6.42 9.85
CA VAL A 4 0.09 -6.26 8.41
C VAL A 4 1.45 -6.68 7.88
N ALA A 5 1.45 -7.40 6.79
CA ALA A 5 2.65 -7.67 6.00
C ALA A 5 2.39 -7.24 4.57
N GLY A 6 3.40 -6.72 3.91
CA GLY A 6 3.22 -6.26 2.55
C GLY A 6 4.52 -5.86 1.89
N LYS A 7 4.38 -5.37 0.67
CA LYS A 7 5.49 -4.94 -0.15
C LYS A 7 5.13 -3.65 -0.87
N THR A 8 6.08 -2.72 -0.86
CA THR A 8 5.94 -1.46 -1.58
C THR A 8 6.83 -1.46 -2.81
N GLY A 9 6.57 -0.55 -3.72
CA GLY A 9 7.43 -0.33 -4.86
C GLY A 9 7.06 0.92 -5.62
N SER A 10 7.90 1.21 -6.60
CA SER A 10 7.70 2.31 -7.51
C SER A 10 7.96 1.80 -8.92
N ALA A 11 7.08 2.13 -9.85
CA ALA A 11 7.23 1.74 -11.24
C ALA A 11 7.42 3.00 -12.08
N GLU A 12 8.61 3.20 -12.61
CA GLU A 12 8.89 4.33 -13.49
C GLU A 12 8.12 4.20 -14.80
N PHE A 13 7.58 5.30 -15.27
CA PHE A 13 6.78 5.29 -16.49
C PHE A 13 7.27 6.28 -17.55
N ASP A 14 8.33 7.04 -17.28
CA ASP A 14 8.94 7.92 -18.27
C ASP A 14 10.43 8.10 -18.03
N GLU A 15 11.09 8.77 -18.98
CA GLU A 15 12.55 8.98 -18.94
C GLU A 15 13.00 10.00 -17.89
N GLU A 16 12.07 10.77 -17.36
CA GLU A 16 12.37 11.78 -16.35
C GLU A 16 12.36 11.21 -14.93
N GLY A 17 12.07 9.93 -14.79
CA GLY A 17 12.08 9.27 -13.49
C GLY A 17 10.77 9.40 -12.73
N HIS A 18 9.72 9.86 -13.36
CA HIS A 18 8.40 9.84 -12.74
C HIS A 18 7.94 8.41 -12.53
N SER A 19 7.29 8.14 -11.44
CA SER A 19 6.88 6.78 -11.11
C SER A 19 5.51 6.74 -10.45
N HIS A 20 4.88 5.60 -10.58
CA HIS A 20 3.69 5.28 -9.79
C HIS A 20 4.12 4.62 -8.49
N SER A 21 3.48 5.00 -7.40
CA SER A 21 3.70 4.40 -6.09
C SER A 21 2.70 3.27 -5.90
N TRP A 22 3.16 2.13 -5.36
CA TRP A 22 2.24 1.03 -5.11
C TRP A 22 2.56 0.30 -3.81
N PHE A 23 1.54 -0.34 -3.29
CA PHE A 23 1.62 -1.21 -2.13
C PHE A 23 0.64 -2.36 -2.30
N ILE A 24 1.06 -3.55 -1.92
CA ILE A 24 0.17 -4.69 -1.77
C ILE A 24 0.47 -5.35 -0.44
N GLY A 25 -0.57 -5.65 0.32
CA GLY A 25 -0.39 -6.24 1.63
C GLY A 25 -1.62 -6.96 2.14
N TYR A 26 -1.46 -7.59 3.28
CA TYR A 26 -2.55 -8.35 3.89
C TYR A 26 -2.47 -8.25 5.41
N SER A 27 -3.59 -8.46 6.03
CA SER A 27 -3.78 -8.54 7.48
C SER A 27 -4.64 -9.76 7.76
N ASN A 28 -4.64 -10.33 8.84
CA ASN A 28 -3.66 -10.50 9.91
C ASN A 28 -2.63 -11.52 9.46
N VAL A 29 -1.39 -11.35 9.84
CA VAL A 29 -0.30 -12.16 9.29
C VAL A 29 -0.49 -13.66 9.52
N ASP A 30 -0.92 -14.05 10.70
CA ASP A 30 -1.11 -15.46 11.05
C ASP A 30 -2.40 -16.06 10.47
N ALA A 31 -3.42 -15.24 10.24
CA ALA A 31 -4.69 -15.67 9.68
C ALA A 31 -5.24 -14.54 8.81
N PRO A 32 -4.75 -14.40 7.58
CA PRO A 32 -5.10 -13.26 6.74
C PRO A 32 -6.59 -13.18 6.45
N ASP A 33 -7.17 -12.01 6.62
CA ASP A 33 -8.59 -11.78 6.37
C ASP A 33 -8.87 -10.56 5.49
N LEU A 34 -7.85 -9.77 5.13
CA LEU A 34 -8.01 -8.65 4.23
C LEU A 34 -6.75 -8.46 3.40
N VAL A 35 -6.92 -8.34 2.09
CA VAL A 35 -5.85 -7.99 1.17
C VAL A 35 -6.15 -6.60 0.60
N VAL A 36 -5.15 -5.74 0.60
CA VAL A 36 -5.27 -4.38 0.07
C VAL A 36 -4.18 -4.16 -0.97
N ALA A 37 -4.58 -3.66 -2.12
CA ALA A 37 -3.65 -3.22 -3.16
C ALA A 37 -3.95 -1.76 -3.48
N VAL A 38 -2.93 -0.92 -3.46
CA VAL A 38 -3.05 0.52 -3.71
C VAL A 38 -2.04 0.92 -4.77
N ILE A 39 -2.50 1.66 -5.77
CA ILE A 39 -1.64 2.27 -6.77
C ILE A 39 -1.98 3.75 -6.81
N VAL A 40 -0.94 4.59 -6.65
CA VAL A 40 -1.08 6.04 -6.74
C VAL A 40 -0.30 6.49 -7.97
N GLU A 41 -1.01 6.96 -8.98
CA GLU A 41 -0.38 7.42 -10.21
C GLU A 41 0.47 8.65 -9.94
N ASN A 42 1.71 8.63 -10.43
CA ASN A 42 2.66 9.72 -10.27
C ASN A 42 2.90 10.05 -8.79
N GLY A 43 2.86 9.04 -7.93
CA GLY A 43 2.93 9.21 -6.48
C GLY A 43 4.31 9.15 -5.86
N GLY A 44 5.34 8.91 -6.66
CA GLY A 44 6.69 8.77 -6.13
C GLY A 44 6.95 7.39 -5.54
N SER A 45 7.50 7.31 -4.34
CA SER A 45 7.80 6.02 -3.74
C SER A 45 6.58 5.43 -3.03
N GLY A 46 6.53 4.10 -2.95
CA GLY A 46 5.45 3.41 -2.26
C GLY A 46 5.31 3.82 -0.81
N SER A 47 6.43 4.08 -0.14
CA SER A 47 6.40 4.48 1.27
C SER A 47 5.88 5.90 1.47
N GLU A 48 5.95 6.74 0.45
CA GLU A 48 5.50 8.13 0.56
C GLU A 48 4.02 8.32 0.25
N ALA A 49 3.46 7.49 -0.63
CA ALA A 49 2.08 7.69 -1.09
C ALA A 49 1.18 6.49 -0.85
N ALA A 50 1.56 5.31 -1.33
CA ALA A 50 0.67 4.15 -1.26
C ALA A 50 0.52 3.59 0.15
N VAL A 51 1.59 3.58 0.95
CA VAL A 51 1.54 3.01 2.31
C VAL A 51 0.59 3.78 3.23
N PRO A 52 0.63 5.12 3.29
CA PRO A 52 -0.33 5.84 4.14
C PRO A 52 -1.78 5.59 3.75
N ILE A 53 -2.06 5.49 2.45
CA ILE A 53 -3.41 5.20 1.96
C ILE A 53 -3.84 3.79 2.39
N ALA A 54 -2.97 2.81 2.21
CA ALA A 54 -3.25 1.44 2.63
C ALA A 54 -3.49 1.36 4.15
N GLY A 55 -2.70 2.10 4.94
CA GLY A 55 -2.89 2.17 6.38
C GLY A 55 -4.26 2.68 6.76
N GLN A 56 -4.74 3.71 6.08
CA GLN A 56 -6.08 4.23 6.30
C GLN A 56 -7.16 3.21 5.97
N ILE A 57 -6.97 2.43 4.92
CA ILE A 57 -7.91 1.39 4.53
C ILE A 57 -7.98 0.30 5.59
N PHE A 58 -6.82 -0.19 6.06
CA PHE A 58 -6.79 -1.19 7.12
C PHE A 58 -7.44 -0.67 8.40
N ASP A 59 -7.11 0.56 8.80
CA ASP A 59 -7.68 1.17 10.00
C ASP A 59 -9.20 1.28 9.88
N ALA A 60 -9.71 1.70 8.73
CA ALA A 60 -11.15 1.82 8.51
C ALA A 60 -11.84 0.46 8.58
N TYR A 61 -11.22 -0.56 8.02
CA TYR A 61 -11.78 -1.91 8.04
C TYR A 61 -11.93 -2.45 9.47
N TYR A 62 -10.90 -2.21 10.29
CA TYR A 62 -10.88 -2.74 11.66
C TYR A 62 -11.48 -1.79 12.71
N ALA A 63 -11.90 -0.60 12.32
CA ALA A 63 -12.50 0.37 13.24
C ALA A 63 -13.93 0.03 13.64
N ASN A 64 -14.56 -0.91 12.93
CA ASN A 64 -15.95 -1.27 13.21
C ASN A 64 -16.05 -2.44 14.17
#